data_8e11183c7e14c856d9f09f58074d4185
#
_entry.id   8e11183c7e14c856d9f09f58074d4185
#
_cell.length_a   1.000
_cell.length_b   1.000
_cell.length_c   1.000
_cell.angle_alpha   90.00
_cell.angle_beta   90.00
_cell.angle_gamma   90.00
#
_symmetry.space_group_name_H-M   'P 1'
#
loop_
_entity.id
_entity.type
_entity.pdbx_description
1 polymer ?
#
loop_
_entity_poly.entity_id
_entity_poly.type
_entity_poly.pdbx_seq_one_letter_code
_entity_poly.pdbx_strand_id
1 'polypeptide(L)'
;MMELRGKNFAEAFPPADFIKEELEARGWSQADLAAIMGRAPNVISEVLSGRRSITNKTAEELGEAFGTGAEYWLNLQAAYEAYKLRGAGDQGSAVARKARLYGKAPVREMIRRRWIQPSDDVSNLEAQVCKFLGISSLDDESPYRACVFRTSSPYSKPTPAQQAWLCCARHLSGKLAPREVFSDQSLERTLQRIPNLLTHLPDVRKVPSVLAEGGIRFVVVEALPGTKIDGACFWLDDKSPVIAITLRYDRIDWFWHTIGHELRHVKNRDVDEAAIDTDLVGRPEATKKDKPEREKQADQFAAQLLVPQDKLERFIARVRPYYSKDRIREFASQIRVHPAIVVGQLQFREEITYAHSREMLEKVRAIIAESESVLMDGWGRAALAA
;
A
#
# COMPACT_ATOMS: atom_id res chain seq x y z
N MET A 1 15.49 18.23 -23.52
CA MET A 1 15.88 18.67 -22.17
C MET A 1 17.18 17.97 -21.84
N MET A 2 18.30 18.71 -21.91
CA MET A 2 19.67 18.16 -21.75
C MET A 2 19.89 17.86 -20.26
N GLU A 3 20.17 16.59 -19.93
CA GLU A 3 20.58 16.19 -18.58
C GLU A 3 21.87 16.91 -18.16
N LEU A 4 21.73 17.85 -17.24
CA LEU A 4 22.86 18.36 -16.45
C LEU A 4 23.23 17.28 -15.40
N ARG A 5 23.88 16.19 -15.84
CA ARG A 5 24.63 15.33 -14.93
C ARG A 5 25.75 16.16 -14.33
N GLY A 6 25.67 16.37 -13.00
CA GLY A 6 26.56 17.23 -12.25
C GLY A 6 28.03 16.93 -12.53
N LYS A 7 28.75 17.93 -13.03
CA LYS A 7 30.20 17.92 -13.03
C LYS A 7 30.66 17.89 -11.58
N ASN A 8 31.25 16.79 -11.12
CA ASN A 8 31.93 16.71 -9.84
C ASN A 8 33.16 17.58 -9.90
N PHE A 9 33.10 18.81 -9.42
CA PHE A 9 34.29 19.60 -9.15
C PHE A 9 34.95 19.00 -7.91
N ALA A 10 36.25 18.66 -8.05
CA ALA A 10 37.07 18.16 -6.94
C ALA A 10 37.20 19.21 -5.81
N GLU A 11 37.16 20.48 -6.17
CA GLU A 11 37.27 21.63 -5.29
C GLU A 11 36.47 22.81 -5.86
N ALA A 12 35.80 23.60 -5.00
CA ALA A 12 35.13 24.82 -5.44
C ALA A 12 35.63 26.00 -4.58
N PHE A 13 36.08 27.02 -5.24
CA PHE A 13 36.58 28.26 -4.62
C PHE A 13 35.44 29.23 -4.34
N PRO A 14 35.55 30.04 -3.27
CA PRO A 14 34.57 31.08 -2.97
C PRO A 14 34.45 32.08 -4.12
N PRO A 15 33.25 32.52 -4.50
CA PRO A 15 33.07 33.57 -5.51
C PRO A 15 33.85 34.86 -5.19
N ALA A 16 34.04 35.12 -3.90
CA ALA A 16 34.86 36.25 -3.43
C ALA A 16 36.28 36.27 -3.94
N ASP A 17 36.88 35.10 -4.19
CA ASP A 17 38.28 35.04 -4.67
C ASP A 17 38.34 35.46 -6.15
N PHE A 18 37.38 35.06 -6.96
CA PHE A 18 37.24 35.52 -8.34
C PHE A 18 37.00 37.04 -8.43
N ILE A 19 36.20 37.62 -7.48
CA ILE A 19 36.04 39.08 -7.43
C ILE A 19 37.35 39.77 -7.10
N LYS A 20 38.17 39.22 -6.19
CA LYS A 20 39.50 39.78 -5.86
C LYS A 20 40.45 39.73 -7.07
N GLU A 21 40.47 38.62 -7.81
CA GLU A 21 41.27 38.48 -9.03
C GLU A 21 40.87 39.53 -10.08
N GLU A 22 39.57 39.78 -10.27
CA GLU A 22 39.05 40.78 -11.18
C GLU A 22 39.41 42.20 -10.75
N LEU A 23 39.41 42.49 -9.44
CA LEU A 23 39.84 43.76 -8.87
C LEU A 23 41.36 44.00 -9.11
N GLU A 24 42.16 42.99 -8.80
CA GLU A 24 43.63 43.04 -9.04
C GLU A 24 43.96 43.25 -10.51
N ALA A 25 43.31 42.52 -11.41
CA ALA A 25 43.54 42.63 -12.86
C ALA A 25 43.26 44.04 -13.43
N ARG A 26 42.34 44.79 -12.77
CA ARG A 26 41.96 46.16 -13.17
C ARG A 26 42.62 47.23 -12.33
N GLY A 27 43.32 46.89 -11.27
CA GLY A 27 43.91 47.84 -10.32
C GLY A 27 42.84 48.60 -9.52
N TRP A 28 41.65 47.99 -9.31
CA TRP A 28 40.56 48.62 -8.56
C TRP A 28 40.61 48.23 -7.09
N SER A 29 40.29 49.19 -6.23
CA SER A 29 40.04 48.91 -4.81
C SER A 29 38.59 48.43 -4.57
N GLN A 30 38.32 47.88 -3.40
CA GLN A 30 36.95 47.56 -2.97
C GLN A 30 36.03 48.80 -2.96
N ALA A 31 36.61 49.98 -2.65
CA ALA A 31 35.89 51.24 -2.68
C ALA A 31 35.50 51.66 -4.10
N ASP A 32 36.37 51.41 -5.07
CA ASP A 32 36.10 51.67 -6.48
C ASP A 32 34.96 50.77 -6.98
N LEU A 33 34.99 49.48 -6.66
CA LEU A 33 33.90 48.55 -7.01
C LEU A 33 32.57 48.98 -6.37
N ALA A 34 32.60 49.39 -5.09
CA ALA A 34 31.41 49.88 -4.39
C ALA A 34 30.83 51.11 -5.09
N ALA A 35 31.67 52.04 -5.51
CA ALA A 35 31.26 53.25 -6.25
C ALA A 35 30.71 52.91 -7.63
N ILE A 36 31.35 51.97 -8.39
CA ILE A 36 30.89 51.52 -9.70
C ILE A 36 29.50 50.88 -9.60
N MET A 37 29.27 50.00 -8.60
CA MET A 37 28.01 49.30 -8.37
C MET A 37 26.96 50.15 -7.66
N GLY A 38 27.26 51.37 -7.25
CA GLY A 38 26.36 52.25 -6.49
C GLY A 38 25.98 51.64 -5.11
N ARG A 39 26.87 50.88 -4.50
CA ARG A 39 26.66 50.19 -3.22
C ARG A 39 27.47 50.80 -2.10
N ALA A 40 27.02 50.64 -0.88
CA ALA A 40 27.79 51.01 0.29
C ALA A 40 29.04 50.09 0.41
N PRO A 41 30.24 50.62 0.76
CA PRO A 41 31.49 49.82 0.83
C PRO A 41 31.40 48.60 1.75
N ASN A 42 30.61 48.64 2.81
CA ASN A 42 30.38 47.51 3.72
C ASN A 42 29.71 46.32 3.02
N VAL A 43 28.82 46.56 2.03
CA VAL A 43 28.17 45.50 1.26
C VAL A 43 29.18 44.72 0.43
N ILE A 44 30.13 45.41 -0.23
CA ILE A 44 31.18 44.75 -0.98
C ILE A 44 32.11 43.98 -0.04
N SER A 45 32.48 44.57 1.10
CA SER A 45 33.28 43.89 2.14
C SER A 45 32.61 42.62 2.64
N GLU A 46 31.26 42.62 2.86
CA GLU A 46 30.52 41.44 3.27
C GLU A 46 30.50 40.33 2.21
N VAL A 47 30.38 40.68 0.94
CA VAL A 47 30.49 39.74 -0.19
C VAL A 47 31.90 39.16 -0.28
N LEU A 48 32.96 39.97 -0.21
CA LEU A 48 34.35 39.55 -0.28
C LEU A 48 34.81 38.72 0.94
N SER A 49 34.16 38.89 2.09
CA SER A 49 34.39 38.06 3.27
C SER A 49 33.50 36.79 3.34
N GLY A 50 32.64 36.56 2.36
CA GLY A 50 31.73 35.43 2.29
C GLY A 50 30.58 35.49 3.34
N ARG A 51 30.40 36.61 4.04
CA ARG A 51 29.31 36.84 4.98
C ARG A 51 27.98 37.11 4.27
N ARG A 52 28.04 37.52 3.01
CA ARG A 52 26.88 37.76 2.17
C ARG A 52 27.00 37.02 0.84
N SER A 53 25.99 36.24 0.49
CA SER A 53 25.92 35.54 -0.78
C SER A 53 25.64 36.52 -1.94
N ILE A 54 26.10 36.16 -3.15
CA ILE A 54 25.80 36.88 -4.38
C ILE A 54 24.34 36.63 -4.75
N THR A 55 23.50 37.68 -4.67
CA THR A 55 22.10 37.64 -5.12
C THR A 55 22.01 37.90 -6.61
N ASN A 56 20.82 37.63 -7.23
CA ASN A 56 20.61 37.93 -8.65
C ASN A 56 20.98 39.37 -9.02
N LYS A 57 20.57 40.36 -8.19
CA LYS A 57 20.91 41.77 -8.40
C LYS A 57 22.39 42.03 -8.26
N THR A 58 23.08 41.43 -7.28
CA THR A 58 24.52 41.57 -7.11
C THR A 58 25.29 40.94 -8.29
N ALA A 59 24.80 39.79 -8.80
CA ALA A 59 25.38 39.13 -9.95
C ALA A 59 25.25 39.95 -11.23
N GLU A 60 24.13 40.61 -11.44
CA GLU A 60 23.88 41.53 -12.54
C GLU A 60 24.88 42.72 -12.48
N GLU A 61 24.95 43.39 -11.34
CA GLU A 61 25.84 44.52 -11.09
C GLU A 61 27.35 44.14 -11.26
N LEU A 62 27.75 42.96 -10.76
CA LEU A 62 29.12 42.43 -10.98
C LEU A 62 29.37 42.10 -12.45
N GLY A 63 28.37 41.52 -13.11
CA GLY A 63 28.42 41.21 -14.53
C GLY A 63 28.63 42.46 -15.39
N GLU A 64 27.92 43.54 -15.07
CA GLU A 64 28.09 44.85 -15.73
C GLU A 64 29.45 45.49 -15.41
N ALA A 65 29.86 45.49 -14.13
CA ALA A 65 31.12 46.09 -13.70
C ALA A 65 32.36 45.42 -14.33
N PHE A 66 32.35 44.08 -14.43
CA PHE A 66 33.51 43.33 -14.95
C PHE A 66 33.40 42.92 -16.41
N GLY A 67 32.25 43.16 -17.06
CA GLY A 67 32.02 42.76 -18.43
C GLY A 67 31.79 41.24 -18.58
N THR A 68 31.36 40.58 -17.52
CA THR A 68 30.95 39.18 -17.51
C THR A 68 29.44 39.06 -17.48
N GLY A 69 28.87 37.90 -17.72
CA GLY A 69 27.43 37.73 -17.57
C GLY A 69 27.02 37.55 -16.08
N ALA A 70 25.80 37.94 -15.69
CA ALA A 70 25.26 37.67 -14.38
C ALA A 70 25.28 36.15 -14.04
N GLU A 71 25.01 35.31 -15.06
CA GLU A 71 25.03 33.84 -14.96
C GLU A 71 26.40 33.31 -14.47
N TYR A 72 27.50 33.96 -14.83
CA TYR A 72 28.83 33.56 -14.36
C TYR A 72 28.90 33.58 -12.83
N TRP A 73 28.52 34.71 -12.23
CA TRP A 73 28.54 34.89 -10.78
C TRP A 73 27.54 34.02 -10.03
N LEU A 74 26.36 33.84 -10.58
CA LEU A 74 25.34 32.94 -10.00
C LEU A 74 25.80 31.49 -10.03
N ASN A 75 26.43 31.03 -11.11
CA ASN A 75 26.95 29.68 -11.23
C ASN A 75 28.11 29.43 -10.24
N LEU A 76 29.02 30.41 -10.06
CA LEU A 76 30.08 30.32 -9.03
C LEU A 76 29.49 30.21 -7.64
N GLN A 77 28.49 31.04 -7.29
CA GLN A 77 27.84 31.00 -6.00
C GLN A 77 27.12 29.64 -5.76
N ALA A 78 26.37 29.18 -6.74
CA ALA A 78 25.64 27.90 -6.66
C ALA A 78 26.61 26.70 -6.53
N ALA A 79 27.70 26.71 -7.28
CA ALA A 79 28.73 25.65 -7.22
C ALA A 79 29.42 25.62 -5.84
N TYR A 80 29.74 26.78 -5.28
CA TYR A 80 30.35 26.90 -3.97
C TYR A 80 29.43 26.50 -2.84
N GLU A 81 28.17 26.89 -2.89
CA GLU A 81 27.16 26.46 -1.90
C GLU A 81 26.92 24.96 -1.98
N ALA A 82 26.81 24.39 -3.19
CA ALA A 82 26.70 22.95 -3.36
C ALA A 82 27.91 22.18 -2.81
N TYR A 83 29.13 22.74 -2.99
CA TYR A 83 30.35 22.18 -2.43
C TYR A 83 30.34 22.19 -0.88
N LYS A 84 29.97 23.32 -0.26
CA LYS A 84 29.82 23.40 1.21
C LYS A 84 28.82 22.40 1.78
N LEU A 85 27.69 22.19 1.09
CA LEU A 85 26.69 21.23 1.50
C LEU A 85 27.21 19.77 1.44
N ARG A 86 28.09 19.44 0.47
CA ARG A 86 28.74 18.12 0.40
C ARG A 86 29.76 17.90 1.51
N GLY A 87 30.49 18.94 1.93
CA GLY A 87 31.51 18.88 3.00
C GLY A 87 30.91 18.73 4.40
N ALA A 88 29.60 18.91 4.55
CA ALA A 88 28.92 18.85 5.86
C ALA A 88 28.62 17.42 6.36
N GLY A 89 29.24 16.39 5.79
CA GLY A 89 29.24 15.02 6.31
C GLY A 89 28.18 14.10 5.69
N ASP A 90 28.61 12.89 5.43
CA ASP A 90 27.90 11.75 4.77
C ASP A 90 26.83 11.07 5.63
N GLN A 91 26.28 11.76 6.59
CA GLN A 91 25.01 11.38 7.22
C GLN A 91 23.92 12.09 6.44
N GLY A 92 23.31 11.37 5.50
CA GLY A 92 22.21 11.89 4.69
C GLY A 92 21.27 12.73 5.52
N SER A 93 20.95 13.94 5.06
CA SER A 93 20.16 14.91 5.84
C SER A 93 18.97 14.20 6.45
N ALA A 94 18.50 14.62 7.63
CA ALA A 94 17.30 14.07 8.26
C ALA A 94 16.11 14.01 7.28
N VAL A 95 16.07 14.92 6.31
CA VAL A 95 15.11 14.95 5.20
C VAL A 95 15.30 13.77 4.25
N ALA A 96 16.55 13.48 3.85
CA ALA A 96 16.84 12.36 2.95
C ALA A 96 16.52 11.01 3.64
N ARG A 97 16.88 10.86 4.91
CA ARG A 97 16.52 9.67 5.69
C ARG A 97 15.00 9.50 5.83
N LYS A 98 14.28 10.58 6.16
CA LYS A 98 12.81 10.57 6.17
C LYS A 98 12.22 10.19 4.81
N ALA A 99 12.74 10.74 3.72
CA ALA A 99 12.26 10.43 2.37
C ALA A 99 12.44 8.93 2.05
N ARG A 100 13.60 8.33 2.37
CA ARG A 100 13.83 6.88 2.24
C ARG A 100 12.84 6.06 3.05
N LEU A 101 12.63 6.42 4.32
CA LEU A 101 11.70 5.76 5.21
C LEU A 101 10.26 5.79 4.67
N TYR A 102 9.80 6.95 4.20
CA TYR A 102 8.46 7.12 3.61
C TYR A 102 8.32 6.44 2.24
N GLY A 103 9.42 6.27 1.51
CA GLY A 103 9.47 5.44 0.30
C GLY A 103 9.36 3.94 0.58
N LYS A 104 9.79 3.50 1.77
CA LYS A 104 9.78 2.08 2.17
C LYS A 104 8.48 1.63 2.82
N ALA A 105 7.79 2.52 3.54
CA ALA A 105 6.59 2.19 4.30
C ALA A 105 5.59 3.37 4.37
N PRO A 106 4.29 3.09 4.52
CA PRO A 106 3.25 4.10 4.69
C PRO A 106 3.23 4.63 6.14
N VAL A 107 4.33 5.26 6.57
CA VAL A 107 4.61 5.65 7.98
C VAL A 107 3.43 6.37 8.65
N ARG A 108 2.80 7.34 7.95
CA ARG A 108 1.66 8.08 8.50
C ARG A 108 0.47 7.18 8.82
N GLU A 109 0.16 6.24 7.94
CA GLU A 109 -0.90 5.27 8.16
C GLU A 109 -0.57 4.31 9.29
N MET A 110 0.69 3.86 9.36
CA MET A 110 1.16 2.96 10.43
C MET A 110 1.02 3.63 11.80
N ILE A 111 1.41 4.91 11.93
CA ILE A 111 1.21 5.70 13.16
C ILE A 111 -0.27 5.86 13.45
N ARG A 112 -1.08 6.24 12.46
CA ARG A 112 -2.52 6.44 12.61
C ARG A 112 -3.24 5.18 13.08
N ARG A 113 -2.79 4.01 12.63
CA ARG A 113 -3.30 2.70 13.02
C ARG A 113 -2.66 2.14 14.29
N ARG A 114 -1.74 2.87 14.90
CA ARG A 114 -0.98 2.46 16.09
C ARG A 114 -0.14 1.19 15.87
N TRP A 115 0.26 0.93 14.63
CA TRP A 115 1.21 -0.14 14.31
C TRP A 115 2.62 0.21 14.76
N ILE A 116 2.95 1.51 14.73
CA ILE A 116 4.17 2.11 15.28
C ILE A 116 3.81 3.38 16.07
N GLN A 117 4.70 3.79 16.97
CA GLN A 117 4.52 5.01 17.76
C GLN A 117 5.07 6.24 17.02
N PRO A 118 4.44 7.42 17.16
CA PRO A 118 4.99 8.65 16.62
C PRO A 118 6.33 8.98 17.29
N SER A 119 7.29 9.52 16.52
CA SER A 119 8.57 10.01 17.04
C SER A 119 9.11 11.11 16.12
N ASP A 120 9.74 12.12 16.72
CA ASP A 120 10.48 13.16 15.99
C ASP A 120 11.87 12.67 15.56
N ASP A 121 12.41 11.68 16.27
CA ASP A 121 13.68 11.03 15.92
C ASP A 121 13.48 10.05 14.78
N VAL A 122 14.13 10.34 13.65
CA VAL A 122 14.11 9.51 12.45
C VAL A 122 14.69 8.12 12.70
N SER A 123 15.73 8.02 13.54
CA SER A 123 16.38 6.73 13.86
C SER A 123 15.41 5.80 14.60
N ASN A 124 14.64 6.36 15.52
CA ASN A 124 13.61 5.61 16.24
C ASN A 124 12.49 5.16 15.30
N LEU A 125 12.01 6.04 14.39
CA LEU A 125 11.01 5.64 13.37
C LEU A 125 11.53 4.54 12.44
N GLU A 126 12.80 4.65 11.99
CA GLU A 126 13.44 3.62 11.17
C GLU A 126 13.47 2.27 11.89
N ALA A 127 13.92 2.26 13.16
CA ALA A 127 13.98 1.04 13.94
C ALA A 127 12.60 0.39 14.14
N GLN A 128 11.56 1.20 14.39
CA GLN A 128 10.19 0.69 14.52
C GLN A 128 9.66 0.11 13.19
N VAL A 129 9.90 0.80 12.07
CA VAL A 129 9.48 0.32 10.74
C VAL A 129 10.23 -0.95 10.36
N CYS A 130 11.55 -1.00 10.55
CA CYS A 130 12.34 -2.20 10.28
C CYS A 130 11.84 -3.39 11.11
N LYS A 131 11.62 -3.19 12.41
CA LYS A 131 11.05 -4.21 13.30
C LYS A 131 9.67 -4.68 12.81
N PHE A 132 8.80 -3.76 12.43
CA PHE A 132 7.46 -4.08 11.93
C PHE A 132 7.50 -4.86 10.61
N LEU A 133 8.39 -4.50 9.69
CA LEU A 133 8.55 -5.16 8.40
C LEU A 133 9.38 -6.47 8.48
N GLY A 134 10.01 -6.76 9.63
CA GLY A 134 10.88 -7.93 9.80
C GLY A 134 12.19 -7.84 9.01
N ILE A 135 12.74 -6.63 8.85
CA ILE A 135 14.00 -6.33 8.15
C ILE A 135 15.03 -5.73 9.10
N SER A 136 16.31 -5.89 8.81
CA SER A 136 17.40 -5.33 9.63
C SER A 136 17.74 -3.89 9.22
N SER A 137 17.54 -3.54 7.95
CA SER A 137 17.82 -2.24 7.35
C SER A 137 16.74 -1.87 6.33
N LEU A 138 16.54 -0.56 6.09
CA LEU A 138 15.65 -0.07 5.02
C LEU A 138 16.12 -0.50 3.61
N ASP A 139 17.40 -0.86 3.46
CA ASP A 139 17.95 -1.34 2.20
C ASP A 139 17.62 -2.82 1.97
N ASP A 140 17.29 -3.56 3.02
CA ASP A 140 16.92 -4.95 2.92
C ASP A 140 15.59 -5.12 2.17
N GLU A 141 15.49 -6.20 1.44
CA GLU A 141 14.21 -6.61 0.90
C GLU A 141 13.39 -7.29 1.98
N SER A 142 12.09 -7.04 1.99
CA SER A 142 11.20 -7.73 2.94
C SER A 142 11.31 -9.25 2.76
N PRO A 143 11.44 -10.03 3.84
CA PRO A 143 11.44 -11.49 3.76
C PRO A 143 10.12 -12.05 3.19
N TYR A 144 9.09 -11.22 3.13
CA TYR A 144 7.77 -11.53 2.56
C TYR A 144 7.64 -11.10 1.10
N ARG A 145 8.75 -10.87 0.40
CA ARG A 145 8.77 -10.47 -1.02
C ARG A 145 8.31 -11.57 -1.97
N ALA A 146 8.40 -12.81 -1.54
CA ALA A 146 7.86 -13.96 -2.26
C ALA A 146 6.32 -13.98 -2.31
N CYS A 147 5.66 -13.06 -1.58
CA CYS A 147 4.24 -12.82 -1.75
C CYS A 147 4.00 -12.24 -3.14
N VAL A 148 3.55 -13.07 -4.06
CA VAL A 148 3.17 -12.62 -5.40
C VAL A 148 1.88 -11.81 -5.27
N PHE A 149 2.05 -10.49 -5.35
CA PHE A 149 0.91 -9.59 -5.51
C PHE A 149 0.33 -9.81 -6.91
N ARG A 150 -0.82 -10.42 -6.96
CA ARG A 150 -1.56 -10.63 -8.21
C ARG A 150 -2.43 -9.42 -8.48
N THR A 151 -1.74 -8.36 -8.87
CA THR A 151 -2.38 -7.22 -9.51
C THR A 151 -2.65 -7.58 -10.98
N SER A 152 -3.48 -6.79 -11.64
CA SER A 152 -3.76 -6.87 -13.08
C SER A 152 -2.53 -6.80 -14.00
N SER A 153 -1.33 -6.65 -13.44
CA SER A 153 -0.06 -6.73 -14.13
C SER A 153 0.81 -7.81 -13.47
N PRO A 154 1.20 -8.88 -14.19
CA PRO A 154 1.95 -10.02 -13.64
C PRO A 154 3.37 -9.69 -13.16
N TYR A 155 3.82 -8.44 -13.27
CA TYR A 155 5.18 -8.00 -12.96
C TYR A 155 5.26 -6.82 -11.99
N SER A 156 4.16 -6.38 -11.38
CA SER A 156 4.23 -5.25 -10.44
C SER A 156 4.72 -5.72 -9.07
N LYS A 157 5.86 -5.16 -8.63
CA LYS A 157 6.34 -5.34 -7.25
C LYS A 157 5.27 -4.81 -6.27
N PRO A 158 5.10 -5.47 -5.11
CA PRO A 158 4.19 -5.00 -4.09
C PRO A 158 4.52 -3.56 -3.67
N THR A 159 3.49 -2.75 -3.53
CA THR A 159 3.67 -1.40 -2.99
C THR A 159 4.05 -1.44 -1.52
N PRO A 160 4.73 -0.42 -0.98
CA PRO A 160 5.03 -0.33 0.45
C PRO A 160 3.80 -0.48 1.35
N ALA A 161 2.64 0.03 0.91
CA ALA A 161 1.39 -0.10 1.64
C ALA A 161 0.86 -1.54 1.65
N GLN A 162 0.97 -2.27 0.55
CA GLN A 162 0.58 -3.67 0.47
C GLN A 162 1.49 -4.55 1.34
N GLN A 163 2.80 -4.29 1.33
CA GLN A 163 3.75 -5.00 2.21
C GLN A 163 3.44 -4.76 3.70
N ALA A 164 3.19 -3.51 4.07
CA ALA A 164 2.82 -3.18 5.46
C ALA A 164 1.51 -3.84 5.88
N TRP A 165 0.52 -3.92 4.99
CA TRP A 165 -0.74 -4.63 5.23
C TRP A 165 -0.50 -6.12 5.51
N LEU A 166 0.29 -6.78 4.69
CA LEU A 166 0.62 -8.19 4.86
C LEU A 166 1.39 -8.45 6.17
N CYS A 167 2.36 -7.59 6.52
CA CYS A 167 3.08 -7.68 7.80
C CYS A 167 2.11 -7.56 8.98
N CYS A 168 1.14 -6.63 8.91
CA CYS A 168 0.10 -6.52 9.94
C CYS A 168 -0.72 -7.80 10.04
N ALA A 169 -1.18 -8.35 8.92
CA ALA A 169 -1.94 -9.60 8.89
C ALA A 169 -1.16 -10.77 9.51
N ARG A 170 0.16 -10.87 9.23
CA ARG A 170 1.04 -11.87 9.85
C ARG A 170 1.21 -11.67 11.35
N HIS A 171 1.40 -10.45 11.81
CA HIS A 171 1.51 -10.14 13.25
C HIS A 171 0.23 -10.49 14.01
N LEU A 172 -0.93 -10.17 13.45
CA LEU A 172 -2.21 -10.51 14.07
C LEU A 172 -2.44 -12.03 14.08
N SER A 173 -2.21 -12.68 12.95
CA SER A 173 -2.42 -14.13 12.84
C SER A 173 -1.46 -14.94 13.73
N GLY A 174 -0.25 -14.44 13.98
CA GLY A 174 0.70 -15.01 14.93
C GLY A 174 0.22 -15.01 16.39
N LYS A 175 -0.72 -14.12 16.73
CA LYS A 175 -1.34 -14.06 18.08
C LYS A 175 -2.51 -15.03 18.24
N LEU A 176 -3.02 -15.59 17.13
CA LEU A 176 -4.14 -16.54 17.16
C LEU A 176 -3.61 -17.97 17.34
N ALA A 177 -4.19 -18.69 18.29
CA ALA A 177 -4.02 -20.13 18.40
C ALA A 177 -5.27 -20.82 17.80
N PRO A 178 -5.16 -21.56 16.69
CA PRO A 178 -6.29 -22.31 16.17
C PRO A 178 -6.67 -23.43 17.15
N ARG A 179 -7.93 -23.85 17.11
CA ARG A 179 -8.43 -24.90 18.02
C ARG A 179 -7.92 -26.29 17.66
N GLU A 180 -7.61 -26.52 16.38
CA GLU A 180 -7.05 -27.76 15.85
C GLU A 180 -5.82 -27.49 14.99
N VAL A 181 -4.97 -28.49 14.81
CA VAL A 181 -3.89 -28.44 13.82
C VAL A 181 -4.50 -28.67 12.44
N PHE A 182 -4.08 -27.85 11.47
CA PHE A 182 -4.55 -27.96 10.11
C PHE A 182 -4.22 -29.32 9.49
N SER A 183 -5.19 -29.89 8.79
CA SER A 183 -5.07 -31.08 7.95
C SER A 183 -6.06 -31.03 6.79
N ASP A 184 -5.83 -31.83 5.74
CA ASP A 184 -6.77 -31.90 4.62
C ASP A 184 -8.15 -32.38 5.09
N GLN A 185 -8.21 -33.27 6.08
CA GLN A 185 -9.46 -33.72 6.66
C GLN A 185 -10.20 -32.61 7.43
N SER A 186 -9.47 -31.79 8.20
CA SER A 186 -10.08 -30.64 8.90
C SER A 186 -10.60 -29.58 7.92
N LEU A 187 -9.88 -29.36 6.80
CA LEU A 187 -10.32 -28.49 5.72
C LEU A 187 -11.61 -29.01 5.06
N GLU A 188 -11.70 -30.29 4.74
CA GLU A 188 -12.91 -30.86 4.13
C GLU A 188 -14.12 -30.74 5.08
N ARG A 189 -13.94 -30.97 6.39
CA ARG A 189 -15.00 -30.70 7.40
C ARG A 189 -15.41 -29.23 7.40
N THR A 190 -14.46 -28.30 7.30
CA THR A 190 -14.74 -26.86 7.22
C THR A 190 -15.56 -26.54 5.97
N LEU A 191 -15.15 -27.03 4.80
CA LEU A 191 -15.85 -26.82 3.53
C LEU A 191 -17.28 -27.37 3.55
N GLN A 192 -17.55 -28.48 4.25
CA GLN A 192 -18.90 -29.03 4.41
C GLN A 192 -19.79 -28.18 5.34
N ARG A 193 -19.19 -27.40 6.25
CA ARG A 193 -19.92 -26.55 7.20
C ARG A 193 -20.27 -25.16 6.63
N ILE A 194 -19.42 -24.61 5.76
CA ILE A 194 -19.63 -23.27 5.16
C ILE A 194 -21.01 -23.10 4.54
N PRO A 195 -21.54 -24.04 3.72
CA PRO A 195 -22.88 -23.91 3.13
C PRO A 195 -24.01 -23.70 4.15
N ASN A 196 -23.86 -24.20 5.37
CA ASN A 196 -24.88 -24.05 6.44
C ASN A 196 -24.93 -22.63 7.02
N LEU A 197 -23.94 -21.79 6.73
CA LEU A 197 -23.83 -20.41 7.20
C LEU A 197 -24.29 -19.38 6.16
N LEU A 198 -24.61 -19.79 4.95
CA LEU A 198 -24.87 -18.89 3.82
C LEU A 198 -26.28 -18.27 3.88
N THR A 199 -27.20 -18.81 4.66
CA THR A 199 -28.62 -18.42 4.63
C THR A 199 -28.90 -17.14 5.40
N HIS A 200 -28.30 -16.99 6.58
CA HIS A 200 -28.62 -15.90 7.49
C HIS A 200 -27.44 -14.98 7.72
N LEU A 201 -27.68 -13.68 7.58
CA LEU A 201 -26.65 -12.66 7.80
C LEU A 201 -25.92 -12.78 9.16
N PRO A 202 -26.60 -13.03 10.32
CA PRO A 202 -25.90 -13.18 11.60
C PRO A 202 -24.93 -14.36 11.68
N ASP A 203 -25.07 -15.35 10.81
CA ASP A 203 -24.17 -16.53 10.82
C ASP A 203 -22.75 -16.21 10.33
N VAL A 204 -22.54 -15.06 9.69
CA VAL A 204 -21.22 -14.54 9.33
C VAL A 204 -20.28 -14.48 10.55
N ARG A 205 -20.78 -14.15 11.74
CA ARG A 205 -20.00 -14.14 13.01
C ARG A 205 -19.42 -15.49 13.41
N LYS A 206 -19.94 -16.60 12.88
CA LYS A 206 -19.49 -17.97 13.17
C LYS A 206 -18.30 -18.39 12.31
N VAL A 207 -18.05 -17.68 11.21
CA VAL A 207 -16.97 -18.01 10.25
C VAL A 207 -15.60 -18.11 10.90
N PRO A 208 -15.16 -17.15 11.75
CA PRO A 208 -13.86 -17.26 12.42
C PRO A 208 -13.72 -18.54 13.26
N SER A 209 -14.76 -18.93 13.99
CA SER A 209 -14.76 -20.16 14.80
C SER A 209 -14.70 -21.41 13.94
N VAL A 210 -15.48 -21.45 12.84
CA VAL A 210 -15.49 -22.59 11.91
C VAL A 210 -14.13 -22.76 11.23
N LEU A 211 -13.46 -21.68 10.86
CA LEU A 211 -12.11 -21.70 10.30
C LEU A 211 -11.08 -22.15 11.35
N ALA A 212 -11.18 -21.64 12.60
CA ALA A 212 -10.28 -22.03 13.69
C ALA A 212 -10.37 -23.51 14.05
N GLU A 213 -11.57 -24.10 13.99
CA GLU A 213 -11.80 -25.55 14.17
C GLU A 213 -11.23 -26.36 12.99
N GLY A 214 -11.07 -25.75 11.81
CA GLY A 214 -10.36 -26.31 10.66
C GLY A 214 -8.83 -26.16 10.71
N GLY A 215 -8.30 -25.54 11.77
CA GLY A 215 -6.87 -25.21 11.87
C GLY A 215 -6.44 -24.00 11.07
N ILE A 216 -7.38 -23.19 10.58
CA ILE A 216 -7.13 -22.01 9.75
C ILE A 216 -7.25 -20.75 10.62
N ARG A 217 -6.20 -19.93 10.62
CA ARG A 217 -6.23 -18.61 11.27
C ARG A 217 -6.98 -17.62 10.40
N PHE A 218 -7.84 -16.82 11.01
CA PHE A 218 -8.61 -15.82 10.32
C PHE A 218 -8.44 -14.44 10.95
N VAL A 219 -8.04 -13.46 10.15
CA VAL A 219 -7.85 -12.07 10.59
C VAL A 219 -8.51 -11.08 9.62
N VAL A 220 -8.95 -9.95 10.16
CA VAL A 220 -9.47 -8.84 9.37
C VAL A 220 -8.52 -7.66 9.51
N VAL A 221 -7.91 -7.24 8.42
CA VAL A 221 -7.04 -6.07 8.37
C VAL A 221 -7.60 -5.09 7.36
N GLU A 222 -8.05 -3.94 7.84
CA GLU A 222 -8.63 -2.93 6.96
C GLU A 222 -7.66 -2.50 5.85
N ALA A 223 -8.18 -2.33 4.64
CA ALA A 223 -7.37 -1.92 3.51
C ALA A 223 -6.67 -0.57 3.76
N LEU A 224 -5.39 -0.47 3.44
CA LEU A 224 -4.69 0.81 3.40
C LEU A 224 -5.12 1.60 2.16
N PRO A 225 -5.12 2.94 2.20
CA PRO A 225 -5.46 3.76 1.05
C PRO A 225 -4.67 3.34 -0.21
N GLY A 226 -5.37 3.13 -1.32
CA GLY A 226 -4.79 2.80 -2.61
C GLY A 226 -4.33 1.35 -2.79
N THR A 227 -4.40 0.47 -1.77
CA THR A 227 -3.92 -0.93 -1.88
C THR A 227 -4.83 -1.83 -2.68
N LYS A 228 -6.15 -1.55 -2.67
CA LYS A 228 -7.20 -2.32 -3.33
C LYS A 228 -7.22 -3.82 -2.96
N ILE A 229 -6.64 -4.20 -1.83
CA ILE A 229 -6.61 -5.56 -1.33
C ILE A 229 -8.03 -5.98 -0.92
N ASP A 230 -8.44 -7.18 -1.29
CA ASP A 230 -9.67 -7.83 -0.86
C ASP A 230 -9.38 -8.94 0.15
N GLY A 231 -8.40 -9.79 -0.13
CA GLY A 231 -7.95 -10.86 0.74
C GLY A 231 -6.51 -11.29 0.48
N ALA A 232 -6.06 -12.24 1.27
CA ALA A 232 -4.80 -12.95 1.08
C ALA A 232 -4.82 -14.27 1.82
N CYS A 233 -4.33 -15.32 1.18
CA CYS A 233 -3.95 -16.57 1.81
C CYS A 233 -2.43 -16.66 1.91
N PHE A 234 -1.93 -17.00 3.09
CA PHE A 234 -0.51 -17.28 3.32
C PHE A 234 -0.32 -18.28 4.47
N TRP A 235 0.90 -18.75 4.63
CA TRP A 235 1.23 -19.71 5.67
C TRP A 235 2.25 -19.11 6.65
N LEU A 236 2.09 -19.38 7.95
CA LEU A 236 3.10 -19.03 8.95
C LEU A 236 4.18 -20.10 9.03
N ASP A 237 3.77 -21.35 8.90
CA ASP A 237 4.57 -22.57 8.79
C ASP A 237 3.77 -23.62 8.00
N ASP A 238 4.32 -24.80 7.76
CA ASP A 238 3.73 -25.87 6.92
C ASP A 238 2.34 -26.36 7.36
N LYS A 239 1.92 -26.03 8.58
CA LYS A 239 0.64 -26.45 9.18
C LYS A 239 -0.21 -25.29 9.69
N SER A 240 0.13 -24.08 9.32
CA SER A 240 -0.49 -22.87 9.86
C SER A 240 -0.99 -21.93 8.78
N PRO A 241 -2.04 -22.33 8.03
CA PRO A 241 -2.66 -21.47 7.03
C PRO A 241 -3.37 -20.28 7.67
N VAL A 242 -3.32 -19.15 6.97
CA VAL A 242 -3.97 -17.90 7.35
C VAL A 242 -4.81 -17.41 6.20
N ILE A 243 -6.02 -17.01 6.49
CA ILE A 243 -6.89 -16.21 5.63
C ILE A 243 -6.98 -14.82 6.25
N ALA A 244 -6.47 -13.82 5.54
CA ALA A 244 -6.59 -12.41 5.91
C ALA A 244 -7.49 -11.70 4.90
N ILE A 245 -8.51 -10.99 5.35
CA ILE A 245 -9.41 -10.25 4.47
C ILE A 245 -9.48 -8.78 4.84
N THR A 246 -9.88 -7.96 3.88
CA THR A 246 -10.38 -6.61 4.14
C THR A 246 -11.91 -6.62 4.14
N LEU A 247 -12.50 -5.60 4.72
CA LEU A 247 -13.95 -5.38 4.59
C LEU A 247 -14.20 -4.14 3.73
N ARG A 248 -13.43 -3.98 2.65
CA ARG A 248 -13.43 -2.79 1.80
C ARG A 248 -14.81 -2.43 1.25
N TYR A 249 -15.58 -3.43 0.85
CA TYR A 249 -16.92 -3.22 0.32
C TYR A 249 -18.02 -3.38 1.38
N ASP A 250 -17.72 -4.01 2.53
CA ASP A 250 -18.66 -4.24 3.64
C ASP A 250 -20.00 -4.85 3.17
N ARG A 251 -19.93 -5.89 2.31
CA ARG A 251 -21.09 -6.56 1.71
C ARG A 251 -20.99 -8.07 1.95
N ILE A 252 -22.14 -8.71 2.22
CA ILE A 252 -22.22 -10.15 2.53
C ILE A 252 -21.82 -11.04 1.35
N ASP A 253 -22.21 -10.68 0.12
CA ASP A 253 -21.84 -11.42 -1.09
C ASP A 253 -20.33 -11.36 -1.36
N TRP A 254 -19.73 -10.20 -1.14
CA TRP A 254 -18.29 -10.00 -1.26
C TRP A 254 -17.51 -10.77 -0.21
N PHE A 255 -17.96 -10.70 1.03
CA PHE A 255 -17.38 -11.43 2.15
C PHE A 255 -17.31 -12.93 1.85
N TRP A 256 -18.43 -13.52 1.45
CA TRP A 256 -18.49 -14.96 1.17
C TRP A 256 -17.65 -15.34 -0.05
N HIS A 257 -17.66 -14.52 -1.12
CA HIS A 257 -16.83 -14.79 -2.29
C HIS A 257 -15.34 -14.79 -1.93
N THR A 258 -14.88 -13.79 -1.17
CA THR A 258 -13.48 -13.72 -0.72
C THR A 258 -13.12 -14.92 0.15
N ILE A 259 -13.95 -15.30 1.12
CA ILE A 259 -13.71 -16.49 1.96
C ILE A 259 -13.60 -17.77 1.10
N GLY A 260 -14.52 -17.97 0.15
CA GLY A 260 -14.48 -19.14 -0.74
C GLY A 260 -13.24 -19.16 -1.63
N HIS A 261 -12.82 -17.99 -2.11
CA HIS A 261 -11.62 -17.82 -2.92
C HIS A 261 -10.35 -18.18 -2.13
N GLU A 262 -10.19 -17.60 -0.94
CA GLU A 262 -9.02 -17.89 -0.09
C GLU A 262 -8.98 -19.34 0.40
N LEU A 263 -10.13 -19.96 0.67
CA LEU A 263 -10.20 -21.38 0.99
C LEU A 263 -9.70 -22.28 -0.14
N ARG A 264 -9.84 -21.88 -1.39
CA ARG A 264 -9.26 -22.62 -2.52
C ARG A 264 -7.73 -22.55 -2.50
N HIS A 265 -7.15 -21.39 -2.16
CA HIS A 265 -5.70 -21.26 -2.00
C HIS A 265 -5.18 -22.09 -0.84
N VAL A 266 -5.90 -22.17 0.29
CA VAL A 266 -5.59 -23.11 1.37
C VAL A 266 -5.61 -24.55 0.89
N LYS A 267 -6.65 -24.94 0.12
CA LYS A 267 -6.80 -26.30 -0.42
C LYS A 267 -5.69 -26.67 -1.38
N ASN A 268 -5.22 -25.74 -2.18
CA ASN A 268 -4.11 -25.97 -3.12
C ASN A 268 -2.74 -25.99 -2.42
N ARG A 269 -2.67 -25.61 -1.13
CA ARG A 269 -1.41 -25.40 -0.41
C ARG A 269 -0.49 -24.43 -1.15
N ASP A 270 -1.00 -23.29 -1.57
CA ASP A 270 -0.23 -22.23 -2.23
C ASP A 270 0.77 -21.62 -1.22
N VAL A 271 1.81 -22.40 -0.81
CA VAL A 271 2.75 -22.09 0.29
C VAL A 271 3.85 -21.15 -0.17
N ASP A 272 4.31 -21.32 -1.41
CA ASP A 272 5.52 -20.67 -1.91
C ASP A 272 5.32 -19.18 -2.23
N GLU A 273 4.07 -18.72 -2.26
CA GLU A 273 3.72 -17.36 -2.59
C GLU A 273 2.44 -16.95 -1.83
N ALA A 274 2.55 -16.03 -0.85
CA ALA A 274 1.34 -15.41 -0.34
C ALA A 274 0.64 -14.67 -1.49
N ALA A 275 -0.53 -15.17 -1.87
CA ALA A 275 -1.37 -14.52 -2.87
C ALA A 275 -2.11 -13.36 -2.20
N ILE A 276 -1.94 -12.15 -2.69
CA ILE A 276 -2.78 -11.02 -2.29
C ILE A 276 -3.70 -10.70 -3.46
N ASP A 277 -4.98 -10.82 -3.21
CA ASP A 277 -6.00 -10.58 -4.20
C ASP A 277 -6.47 -9.14 -4.15
N THR A 278 -6.46 -8.52 -5.32
CA THR A 278 -6.93 -7.15 -5.50
C THR A 278 -8.01 -7.10 -6.56
N ASP A 279 -9.07 -6.33 -6.30
CA ASP A 279 -10.17 -6.10 -7.23
C ASP A 279 -10.79 -7.41 -7.78
N LEU A 280 -11.14 -8.35 -6.85
CA LEU A 280 -11.76 -9.65 -7.19
C LEU A 280 -13.05 -9.51 -8.01
N VAL A 281 -13.77 -8.39 -7.85
CA VAL A 281 -15.04 -8.12 -8.53
C VAL A 281 -15.01 -6.73 -9.19
N GLY A 282 -15.77 -6.56 -10.26
CA GLY A 282 -15.99 -5.25 -10.91
C GLY A 282 -15.01 -4.92 -12.04
N ARG A 283 -14.23 -5.87 -12.52
CA ARG A 283 -13.34 -5.66 -13.68
C ARG A 283 -14.06 -5.79 -15.01
N PRO A 284 -13.77 -4.91 -16.00
CA PRO A 284 -14.19 -5.12 -17.40
C PRO A 284 -13.67 -6.45 -17.95
N GLU A 285 -14.40 -7.05 -18.90
CA GLU A 285 -14.02 -8.35 -19.53
C GLU A 285 -12.59 -8.39 -20.09
N ALA A 286 -12.08 -7.26 -20.57
CA ALA A 286 -10.71 -7.16 -21.10
C ALA A 286 -9.63 -7.57 -20.10
N THR A 287 -9.88 -7.37 -18.78
CA THR A 287 -8.94 -7.76 -17.71
C THR A 287 -9.15 -9.19 -17.20
N LYS A 288 -10.26 -9.84 -17.55
CA LYS A 288 -10.54 -11.25 -17.21
C LYS A 288 -9.67 -12.22 -18.00
N LYS A 289 -9.23 -11.85 -19.22
CA LYS A 289 -8.45 -12.74 -20.13
C LYS A 289 -7.04 -13.02 -19.60
N ASP A 290 -6.42 -12.08 -18.90
CA ASP A 290 -5.03 -12.19 -18.40
C ASP A 290 -4.94 -12.73 -16.97
N LYS A 291 -6.06 -13.17 -16.37
CA LYS A 291 -6.06 -13.73 -15.00
C LYS A 291 -5.37 -15.10 -15.01
N PRO A 292 -4.39 -15.35 -14.10
CA PRO A 292 -3.74 -16.65 -13.97
C PRO A 292 -4.75 -17.79 -13.78
N GLU A 293 -4.45 -18.98 -14.30
CA GLU A 293 -5.38 -20.11 -14.28
C GLU A 293 -5.80 -20.52 -12.87
N ARG A 294 -4.87 -20.48 -11.92
CA ARG A 294 -5.15 -20.78 -10.51
C ARG A 294 -6.17 -19.81 -9.89
N GLU A 295 -6.14 -18.52 -10.30
CA GLU A 295 -7.10 -17.51 -9.84
C GLU A 295 -8.49 -17.72 -10.43
N LYS A 296 -8.55 -18.14 -11.71
CA LYS A 296 -9.82 -18.56 -12.34
C LYS A 296 -10.42 -19.74 -11.60
N GLN A 297 -9.57 -20.71 -11.22
CA GLN A 297 -10.00 -21.87 -10.44
C GLN A 297 -10.47 -21.47 -9.03
N ALA A 298 -9.85 -20.48 -8.39
CA ALA A 298 -10.27 -19.99 -7.09
C ALA A 298 -11.63 -19.28 -7.20
N ASP A 299 -11.83 -18.43 -8.20
CA ASP A 299 -13.13 -17.79 -8.47
C ASP A 299 -14.23 -18.82 -8.78
N GLN A 300 -13.93 -19.80 -9.62
CA GLN A 300 -14.89 -20.86 -9.95
C GLN A 300 -15.25 -21.70 -8.73
N PHE A 301 -14.26 -22.04 -7.92
CA PHE A 301 -14.48 -22.76 -6.66
C PHE A 301 -15.35 -21.94 -5.69
N ALA A 302 -15.04 -20.65 -5.49
CA ALA A 302 -15.84 -19.78 -4.67
C ALA A 302 -17.29 -19.68 -5.19
N ALA A 303 -17.46 -19.45 -6.47
CA ALA A 303 -18.78 -19.39 -7.11
C ALA A 303 -19.58 -20.67 -6.90
N GLN A 304 -18.98 -21.85 -7.12
CA GLN A 304 -19.62 -23.16 -6.96
C GLN A 304 -19.92 -23.49 -5.49
N LEU A 305 -19.04 -23.12 -4.56
CA LEU A 305 -19.22 -23.33 -3.11
C LEU A 305 -20.45 -22.56 -2.59
N LEU A 306 -20.65 -21.35 -3.11
CA LEU A 306 -21.72 -20.45 -2.66
C LEU A 306 -23.05 -20.72 -3.34
N VAL A 307 -23.04 -21.02 -4.64
CA VAL A 307 -24.24 -21.27 -5.45
C VAL A 307 -23.98 -22.43 -6.41
N PRO A 308 -24.77 -23.50 -6.37
CA PRO A 308 -24.66 -24.57 -7.37
C PRO A 308 -24.86 -23.99 -8.78
N GLN A 309 -23.82 -24.03 -9.62
CA GLN A 309 -23.79 -23.30 -10.88
C GLN A 309 -24.81 -23.85 -11.90
N ASP A 310 -25.07 -25.14 -11.89
CA ASP A 310 -26.14 -25.78 -12.71
C ASP A 310 -27.52 -25.23 -12.38
N LYS A 311 -27.80 -24.98 -11.09
CA LYS A 311 -29.07 -24.39 -10.65
C LYS A 311 -29.16 -22.91 -11.02
N LEU A 312 -28.06 -22.17 -10.89
CA LEU A 312 -28.01 -20.77 -11.29
C LEU A 312 -28.25 -20.60 -12.81
N GLU A 313 -27.64 -21.44 -13.63
CA GLU A 313 -27.84 -21.41 -15.09
C GLU A 313 -29.29 -21.69 -15.48
N ARG A 314 -29.92 -22.69 -14.87
CA ARG A 314 -31.35 -22.98 -15.06
C ARG A 314 -32.24 -21.82 -14.61
N PHE A 315 -31.89 -21.16 -13.51
CA PHE A 315 -32.58 -19.97 -13.04
C PHE A 315 -32.46 -18.83 -14.04
N ILE A 316 -31.23 -18.52 -14.50
CA ILE A 316 -30.96 -17.48 -15.53
C ILE A 316 -31.77 -17.77 -16.81
N ALA A 317 -31.70 -18.98 -17.33
CA ALA A 317 -32.42 -19.36 -18.56
C ALA A 317 -33.94 -19.15 -18.44
N ARG A 318 -34.51 -19.32 -17.23
CA ARG A 318 -35.94 -19.18 -16.99
C ARG A 318 -36.41 -17.75 -16.81
N VAL A 319 -35.55 -16.85 -16.22
CA VAL A 319 -36.00 -15.52 -15.79
C VAL A 319 -35.47 -14.38 -16.65
N ARG A 320 -34.42 -14.61 -17.44
CA ARG A 320 -33.82 -13.61 -18.33
C ARG A 320 -34.88 -13.02 -19.32
N PRO A 321 -34.90 -11.71 -19.55
CA PRO A 321 -34.03 -10.67 -18.98
C PRO A 321 -34.59 -10.02 -17.71
N TYR A 322 -35.66 -10.51 -17.10
CA TYR A 322 -36.42 -9.86 -16.02
C TYR A 322 -36.13 -10.51 -14.66
N TYR A 323 -35.12 -10.01 -13.95
CA TYR A 323 -34.72 -10.48 -12.64
C TYR A 323 -35.45 -9.68 -11.54
N SER A 324 -36.72 -10.06 -11.22
CA SER A 324 -37.45 -9.42 -10.13
C SER A 324 -36.86 -9.84 -8.77
N LYS A 325 -37.01 -8.96 -7.78
CA LYS A 325 -36.54 -9.18 -6.40
C LYS A 325 -37.12 -10.46 -5.81
N ASP A 326 -38.39 -10.72 -6.05
CA ASP A 326 -39.09 -11.88 -5.52
C ASP A 326 -38.59 -13.19 -6.15
N ARG A 327 -38.31 -13.21 -7.43
CA ARG A 327 -37.68 -14.37 -8.10
C ARG A 327 -36.28 -14.66 -7.57
N ILE A 328 -35.49 -13.61 -7.31
CA ILE A 328 -34.17 -13.77 -6.71
C ILE A 328 -34.27 -14.33 -5.29
N ARG A 329 -35.19 -13.80 -4.45
CA ARG A 329 -35.43 -14.29 -3.09
C ARG A 329 -35.91 -15.73 -3.07
N GLU A 330 -36.86 -16.08 -3.94
CA GLU A 330 -37.39 -17.44 -4.08
C GLU A 330 -36.28 -18.42 -4.46
N PHE A 331 -35.49 -18.10 -5.47
CA PHE A 331 -34.35 -18.94 -5.88
C PHE A 331 -33.31 -19.07 -4.75
N ALA A 332 -32.95 -17.99 -4.09
CA ALA A 332 -32.02 -18.00 -2.97
C ALA A 332 -32.53 -18.90 -1.83
N SER A 333 -33.84 -18.83 -1.51
CA SER A 333 -34.48 -19.69 -0.51
C SER A 333 -34.44 -21.17 -0.91
N GLN A 334 -34.69 -21.49 -2.18
CA GLN A 334 -34.64 -22.87 -2.69
C GLN A 334 -33.26 -23.51 -2.57
N ILE A 335 -32.19 -22.73 -2.75
CA ILE A 335 -30.82 -23.20 -2.62
C ILE A 335 -30.18 -22.92 -1.25
N ARG A 336 -30.96 -22.35 -0.31
CA ARG A 336 -30.57 -22.03 1.08
C ARG A 336 -29.36 -21.09 1.19
N VAL A 337 -29.39 -20.01 0.43
CA VAL A 337 -28.39 -18.94 0.52
C VAL A 337 -29.04 -17.58 0.72
N HIS A 338 -28.27 -16.63 1.23
CA HIS A 338 -28.73 -15.24 1.34
C HIS A 338 -28.95 -14.63 -0.05
N PRO A 339 -30.03 -13.87 -0.33
CA PRO A 339 -30.32 -13.31 -1.64
C PRO A 339 -29.20 -12.46 -2.22
N ALA A 340 -28.45 -11.75 -1.38
CA ALA A 340 -27.30 -10.97 -1.81
C ALA A 340 -26.22 -11.80 -2.53
N ILE A 341 -26.02 -13.06 -2.14
CA ILE A 341 -25.04 -13.95 -2.78
C ILE A 341 -25.44 -14.23 -4.21
N VAL A 342 -26.75 -14.45 -4.46
CA VAL A 342 -27.30 -14.61 -5.82
C VAL A 342 -27.14 -13.31 -6.60
N VAL A 343 -27.48 -12.16 -6.02
CA VAL A 343 -27.32 -10.84 -6.63
C VAL A 343 -25.85 -10.61 -7.04
N GLY A 344 -24.90 -10.89 -6.15
CA GLY A 344 -23.47 -10.74 -6.43
C GLY A 344 -23.03 -11.60 -7.64
N GLN A 345 -23.48 -12.86 -7.72
CA GLN A 345 -23.14 -13.72 -8.87
C GLN A 345 -23.81 -13.28 -10.17
N LEU A 346 -25.06 -12.79 -10.13
CA LEU A 346 -25.72 -12.22 -11.30
C LEU A 346 -25.03 -10.93 -11.78
N GLN A 347 -24.58 -10.07 -10.86
CA GLN A 347 -23.80 -8.88 -11.19
C GLN A 347 -22.45 -9.24 -11.81
N PHE A 348 -21.74 -10.24 -11.27
CA PHE A 348 -20.47 -10.71 -11.82
C PHE A 348 -20.60 -11.31 -13.22
N ARG A 349 -21.73 -11.98 -13.52
CA ARG A 349 -22.05 -12.53 -14.84
C ARG A 349 -22.66 -11.49 -15.80
N GLU A 350 -22.77 -10.23 -15.39
CA GLU A 350 -23.34 -9.12 -16.17
C GLU A 350 -24.83 -9.35 -16.57
N GLU A 351 -25.53 -10.26 -15.86
CA GLU A 351 -26.96 -10.50 -16.05
C GLU A 351 -27.81 -9.34 -15.50
N ILE A 352 -27.29 -8.64 -14.47
CA ILE A 352 -27.89 -7.43 -13.91
C ILE A 352 -26.79 -6.39 -13.64
N THR A 353 -27.16 -5.12 -13.66
CA THR A 353 -26.23 -4.04 -13.35
C THR A 353 -25.92 -3.96 -11.84
N TYR A 354 -24.79 -3.37 -11.47
CA TYR A 354 -24.42 -3.13 -10.06
C TYR A 354 -25.38 -2.20 -9.31
N ALA A 355 -26.24 -1.48 -10.00
CA ALA A 355 -27.31 -0.69 -9.38
C ALA A 355 -28.54 -1.51 -9.02
N HIS A 356 -28.72 -2.70 -9.61
CA HIS A 356 -29.87 -3.54 -9.41
C HIS A 356 -29.84 -4.25 -8.04
N SER A 357 -30.95 -4.24 -7.32
CA SER A 357 -31.16 -4.95 -6.04
C SER A 357 -30.13 -4.62 -4.94
N ARG A 358 -29.61 -3.40 -4.91
CA ARG A 358 -28.58 -2.96 -3.94
C ARG A 358 -29.05 -3.05 -2.49
N GLU A 359 -30.33 -2.94 -2.22
CA GLU A 359 -30.95 -3.07 -0.90
C GLU A 359 -30.80 -4.48 -0.30
N MET A 360 -30.50 -5.50 -1.11
CA MET A 360 -30.20 -6.86 -0.65
C MET A 360 -28.75 -7.03 -0.22
N LEU A 361 -27.87 -6.09 -0.54
CA LEU A 361 -26.42 -6.16 -0.29
C LEU A 361 -26.12 -5.68 1.13
N GLU A 362 -26.42 -6.52 2.12
CA GLU A 362 -26.32 -6.19 3.53
C GLU A 362 -24.86 -6.13 4.02
N LYS A 363 -24.64 -5.33 5.08
CA LYS A 363 -23.31 -5.06 5.66
C LYS A 363 -22.91 -6.13 6.66
N VAL A 364 -21.64 -6.53 6.65
CA VAL A 364 -21.12 -7.61 7.51
C VAL A 364 -20.15 -7.14 8.59
N ARG A 365 -19.55 -5.96 8.45
CA ARG A 365 -18.51 -5.44 9.35
C ARG A 365 -18.90 -5.48 10.83
N ALA A 366 -20.08 -4.99 11.16
CA ALA A 366 -20.54 -4.95 12.54
C ALA A 366 -20.69 -6.37 13.12
N ILE A 367 -21.18 -7.30 12.31
CA ILE A 367 -21.46 -8.68 12.72
C ILE A 367 -20.17 -9.48 12.92
N ILE A 368 -19.20 -9.33 12.00
CA ILE A 368 -17.87 -9.95 12.14
C ILE A 368 -17.16 -9.45 13.40
N ALA A 369 -17.28 -8.16 13.70
CA ALA A 369 -16.63 -7.56 14.86
C ALA A 369 -17.20 -8.04 16.21
N GLU A 370 -18.35 -8.70 16.22
CA GLU A 370 -18.93 -9.35 17.41
C GLU A 370 -18.38 -10.76 17.65
N SER A 371 -17.58 -11.31 16.71
CA SER A 371 -16.99 -12.64 16.89
C SER A 371 -15.80 -12.58 17.86
N GLU A 372 -15.80 -13.45 18.87
CA GLU A 372 -14.70 -13.59 19.83
C GLU A 372 -13.44 -14.25 19.23
N SER A 373 -13.57 -14.90 18.06
CA SER A 373 -12.51 -15.67 17.42
C SER A 373 -11.82 -14.91 16.29
N VAL A 374 -12.04 -13.58 16.16
CA VAL A 374 -11.42 -12.76 15.12
C VAL A 374 -10.55 -11.66 15.74
N LEU A 375 -9.34 -11.51 15.23
CA LEU A 375 -8.54 -10.31 15.48
C LEU A 375 -8.67 -9.33 14.30
N MET A 376 -8.86 -8.07 14.64
CA MET A 376 -8.97 -6.97 13.70
C MET A 376 -7.85 -5.96 13.96
N ASP A 377 -7.42 -5.22 12.96
CA ASP A 377 -6.39 -4.17 13.11
C ASP A 377 -6.85 -2.97 13.96
N GLY A 378 -8.08 -2.96 14.43
CA GLY A 378 -8.63 -1.91 15.31
C GLY A 378 -8.89 -0.56 14.63
N TRP A 379 -8.64 -0.44 13.33
CA TRP A 379 -8.88 0.78 12.59
C TRP A 379 -10.38 1.12 12.55
N GLY A 380 -10.74 2.31 13.07
CA GLY A 380 -12.12 2.76 13.18
C GLY A 380 -12.90 2.21 14.40
N ARG A 381 -12.27 1.33 15.22
CA ARG A 381 -12.74 0.88 16.52
C ARG A 381 -11.57 0.82 17.50
N ALA A 382 -11.85 0.93 18.81
CA ALA A 382 -10.87 0.60 19.81
C ALA A 382 -10.42 -0.84 19.56
N ALA A 383 -9.09 -1.07 19.45
CA ALA A 383 -8.59 -2.44 19.49
C ALA A 383 -9.18 -3.08 20.74
N LEU A 384 -9.82 -4.24 20.60
CA LEU A 384 -10.15 -5.02 21.77
C LEU A 384 -8.85 -5.22 22.54
N ALA A 385 -8.78 -4.66 23.73
CA ALA A 385 -7.61 -4.78 24.57
C ALA A 385 -7.35 -6.28 24.75
N ALA A 386 -6.15 -6.70 24.32
CA ALA A 386 -5.68 -8.04 24.59
C ALA A 386 -5.36 -8.18 26.06
#